data_7e02a5d640e6373bec4b63acc72a455e
#
_entry.id   7e02a5d640e6373bec4b63acc72a455e
#
_cell.length_a   1.000
_cell.length_b   1.000
_cell.length_c   1.000
_cell.angle_alpha   90.00
_cell.angle_beta   90.00
_cell.angle_gamma   90.00
#
_symmetry.space_group_name_H-M   'P 1'
#
loop_
_entity.id
_entity.type
_entity.pdbx_description
1 polymer ?
#
loop_
_entity_poly.entity_id
_entity_poly.type
_entity_poly.pdbx_seq_one_letter_code
_entity_poly.pdbx_strand_id
1 'polypeptide(L)'
;MRGGTLEDRILEEEVFGPVLPIITYRNPDEAVSIIGKLPTPLALYLFTGHKRDEGRFLSLPFGGGCLNDTVMHLTTPYLPFGGAGESGMGSYHGWQSFATFTHQKSLLEQSARIDLPIRYRPYTKATRRLLKLIFERL
;
A
#
# COMPACT_ATOMS: atom_id res chain seq x y z
N MET A 1 20.48 8.56 20.71
CA MET A 1 20.57 10.02 20.75
C MET A 1 19.19 10.58 21.07
N ARG A 2 19.03 11.38 22.12
CA ARG A 2 17.74 12.00 22.49
C ARG A 2 17.75 13.48 22.06
N GLY A 3 16.61 14.00 21.60
CA GLY A 3 16.45 15.40 21.21
C GLY A 3 16.87 15.68 19.77
N GLY A 4 16.89 14.68 18.90
CA GLY A 4 17.09 14.88 17.47
C GLY A 4 15.94 15.67 16.84
N THR A 5 16.24 16.41 15.78
CA THR A 5 15.30 17.13 14.93
C THR A 5 15.28 16.48 13.55
N LEU A 6 14.23 16.75 12.75
CA LEU A 6 14.15 16.24 11.38
C LEU A 6 15.27 16.75 10.46
N GLU A 7 15.98 17.80 10.87
CA GLU A 7 17.07 18.44 10.11
C GLU A 7 18.44 17.81 10.40
N ASP A 8 18.49 16.84 11.33
CA ASP A 8 19.75 16.21 11.69
C ASP A 8 20.20 15.27 10.56
N ARG A 9 21.46 15.38 10.15
CA ARG A 9 22.09 14.57 9.10
C ARG A 9 21.93 13.06 9.29
N ILE A 10 21.75 12.58 10.52
CA ILE A 10 21.53 11.16 10.83
C ILE A 10 20.20 10.63 10.29
N LEU A 11 19.27 11.51 9.89
CA LEU A 11 17.97 11.15 9.31
C LEU A 11 17.93 11.27 7.78
N GLU A 12 19.03 11.74 7.15
CA GLU A 12 19.14 11.83 5.69
C GLU A 12 19.31 10.45 5.05
N GLU A 13 19.95 9.52 5.78
CA GLU A 13 20.21 8.17 5.31
C GLU A 13 19.88 7.14 6.39
N GLU A 14 19.53 5.92 5.97
CA GLU A 14 19.29 4.80 6.89
C GLU A 14 20.58 4.39 7.59
N VAL A 15 20.56 4.38 8.93
CA VAL A 15 21.73 4.00 9.75
C VAL A 15 21.73 2.49 10.01
N PHE A 16 22.51 1.75 9.24
CA PHE A 16 22.81 0.33 9.53
C PHE A 16 23.92 0.21 10.59
N GLY A 17 23.56 0.42 11.88
CA GLY A 17 24.54 0.39 12.96
C GLY A 17 23.91 0.53 14.34
N PRO A 18 24.72 0.59 15.40
CA PRO A 18 24.23 0.60 16.79
C PRO A 18 23.73 1.98 17.24
N VAL A 19 23.26 2.81 16.33
CA VAL A 19 22.75 4.16 16.63
C VAL A 19 21.28 4.23 16.32
N LEU A 20 20.45 4.56 17.31
CA LEU A 20 19.02 4.78 17.17
C LEU A 20 18.70 6.26 17.42
N PRO A 21 18.27 7.04 16.42
CA PRO A 21 17.78 8.39 16.63
C PRO A 21 16.40 8.33 17.33
N ILE A 22 16.20 9.18 18.33
CA ILE A 22 14.94 9.27 19.07
C ILE A 22 14.46 10.72 18.98
N ILE A 23 13.29 10.90 18.37
CA ILE A 23 12.58 12.16 18.29
C ILE A 23 11.43 12.13 19.29
N THR A 24 11.30 13.16 20.10
CA THR A 24 10.20 13.30 21.05
C THR A 24 9.07 14.12 20.43
N TYR A 25 7.84 13.80 20.76
CA TYR A 25 6.65 14.53 20.33
C TYR A 25 5.74 14.82 21.52
N ARG A 26 4.89 15.83 21.41
CA ARG A 26 3.99 16.28 22.49
C ARG A 26 2.62 15.62 22.42
N ASN A 27 2.18 15.25 21.23
CA ASN A 27 0.88 14.62 21.00
C ASN A 27 0.92 13.77 19.73
N PRO A 28 -0.04 12.83 19.55
CA PRO A 28 -0.07 11.93 18.39
C PRO A 28 -0.12 12.65 17.03
N ASP A 29 -0.79 13.81 16.95
CA ASP A 29 -0.90 14.56 15.68
C ASP A 29 0.47 15.11 15.24
N GLU A 30 1.30 15.55 16.19
CA GLU A 30 2.67 15.95 15.92
C GLU A 30 3.51 14.77 15.41
N ALA A 31 3.39 13.58 16.03
CA ALA A 31 4.08 12.38 15.58
C ALA A 31 3.67 11.97 14.15
N VAL A 32 2.38 11.99 13.83
CA VAL A 32 1.87 11.75 12.48
C VAL A 32 2.44 12.76 11.48
N SER A 33 2.49 14.05 11.86
CA SER A 33 3.08 15.10 11.02
C SER A 33 4.58 14.90 10.79
N ILE A 34 5.31 14.43 11.80
CA ILE A 34 6.75 14.11 11.69
C ILE A 34 6.95 12.96 10.71
N ILE A 35 6.23 11.85 10.89
CA ILE A 35 6.33 10.66 10.02
C ILE A 35 5.94 11.01 8.58
N GLY A 36 4.88 11.80 8.39
CA GLY A 36 4.39 12.19 7.06
C GLY A 36 5.35 13.08 6.25
N LYS A 37 6.41 13.62 6.87
CA LYS A 37 7.47 14.38 6.18
C LYS A 37 8.63 13.50 5.73
N LEU A 38 8.70 12.26 6.21
CA LEU A 38 9.74 11.30 5.86
C LEU A 38 9.30 10.44 4.67
N PRO A 39 10.24 9.84 3.94
CA PRO A 39 9.95 8.83 2.94
C PRO A 39 9.06 7.71 3.49
N THR A 40 8.26 7.09 2.64
CA THR A 40 7.39 5.97 3.05
C THR A 40 8.23 4.82 3.62
N PRO A 41 8.07 4.47 4.90
CA PRO A 41 8.92 3.46 5.53
C PRO A 41 8.54 2.04 5.10
N LEU A 42 9.51 1.14 5.15
CA LEU A 42 9.29 -0.30 4.95
C LEU A 42 8.40 -0.87 6.06
N ALA A 43 8.59 -0.43 7.30
CA ALA A 43 7.82 -0.91 8.44
C ALA A 43 7.44 0.20 9.40
N LEU A 44 6.24 0.08 9.99
CA LEU A 44 5.75 0.92 11.06
C LEU A 44 5.40 0.05 12.27
N TYR A 45 5.98 0.36 13.43
CA TYR A 45 5.66 -0.30 14.69
C TYR A 45 5.03 0.71 15.64
N LEU A 46 3.78 0.48 15.99
CA LEU A 46 3.01 1.36 16.87
C LEU A 46 2.74 0.69 18.21
N PHE A 47 3.16 1.32 19.27
CA PHE A 47 2.86 0.90 20.65
C PHE A 47 1.87 1.89 21.25
N THR A 48 0.63 1.45 21.46
CA THR A 48 -0.42 2.27 22.05
C THR A 48 -1.50 1.40 22.70
N GLY A 49 -2.16 1.95 23.72
CA GLY A 49 -3.39 1.39 24.28
C GLY A 49 -4.67 2.08 23.77
N HIS A 50 -4.54 3.07 22.88
CA HIS A 50 -5.68 3.90 22.46
C HIS A 50 -6.09 3.63 21.01
N LYS A 51 -7.29 3.09 20.82
CA LYS A 51 -7.86 2.80 19.49
C LYS A 51 -7.91 4.01 18.54
N ARG A 52 -8.10 5.21 19.09
CA ARG A 52 -8.10 6.44 18.31
C ARG A 52 -6.74 6.70 17.64
N ASP A 53 -5.65 6.42 18.36
CA ASP A 53 -4.30 6.62 17.84
C ASP A 53 -3.97 5.56 16.79
N GLU A 54 -4.39 4.31 16.98
CA GLU A 54 -4.25 3.26 15.96
C GLU A 54 -4.77 3.74 14.60
N GLY A 55 -6.01 4.26 14.53
CA GLY A 55 -6.61 4.74 13.28
C GLY A 55 -5.81 5.86 12.61
N ARG A 56 -5.23 6.77 13.41
CA ARG A 56 -4.40 7.88 12.89
C ARG A 56 -3.10 7.39 12.26
N PHE A 57 -2.39 6.51 12.93
CA PHE A 57 -1.10 6.01 12.44
C PHE A 57 -1.27 5.00 11.29
N LEU A 58 -2.31 4.17 11.33
CA LEU A 58 -2.61 3.22 10.25
C LEU A 58 -3.11 3.90 8.96
N SER A 59 -3.49 5.17 9.00
CA SER A 59 -3.80 5.94 7.79
C SER A 59 -2.57 6.46 7.05
N LEU A 60 -1.39 6.40 7.67
CA LEU A 60 -0.12 6.75 7.01
C LEU A 60 0.28 5.66 6.00
N PRO A 61 0.99 6.02 4.93
CA PRO A 61 1.57 5.04 4.02
C PRO A 61 2.77 4.33 4.69
N PHE A 62 2.80 3.01 4.61
CA PHE A 62 3.95 2.17 5.02
C PHE A 62 3.86 0.79 4.35
N GLY A 63 4.95 0.07 4.26
CA GLY A 63 4.99 -1.27 3.66
C GLY A 63 4.25 -2.32 4.47
N GLY A 64 4.55 -2.44 5.75
CA GLY A 64 3.91 -3.34 6.69
C GLY A 64 4.21 -2.96 8.13
N GLY A 65 3.68 -3.68 9.12
CA GLY A 65 3.97 -3.31 10.50
C GLY A 65 3.29 -4.16 11.56
N CYS A 66 3.49 -3.76 12.81
CA CYS A 66 2.86 -4.39 13.98
C CYS A 66 2.22 -3.35 14.89
N LEU A 67 1.15 -3.75 15.56
CA LEU A 67 0.59 -3.05 16.71
C LEU A 67 1.05 -3.74 17.99
N ASN A 68 1.68 -2.98 18.89
CA ASN A 68 2.22 -3.44 20.16
C ASN A 68 3.22 -4.60 20.05
N ASP A 69 3.91 -4.68 18.89
CA ASP A 69 4.96 -5.65 18.61
C ASP A 69 5.93 -5.09 17.57
N THR A 70 7.01 -5.81 17.30
CA THR A 70 8.00 -5.48 16.27
C THR A 70 8.34 -6.71 15.45
N VAL A 71 8.73 -6.51 14.18
CA VAL A 71 9.32 -7.57 13.33
C VAL A 71 8.39 -8.75 13.02
N MET A 72 7.49 -9.14 13.91
CA MET A 72 6.68 -10.36 13.81
C MET A 72 5.80 -10.45 12.56
N HIS A 73 5.44 -9.32 11.94
CA HIS A 73 4.67 -9.32 10.69
C HIS A 73 5.41 -9.99 9.52
N LEU A 74 6.74 -10.03 9.55
CA LEU A 74 7.55 -10.66 8.50
C LEU A 74 7.81 -12.16 8.73
N THR A 75 7.51 -12.68 9.93
CA THR A 75 7.75 -14.09 10.24
C THR A 75 6.63 -15.02 9.77
N THR A 76 5.45 -14.48 9.52
CA THR A 76 4.30 -15.26 9.05
C THR A 76 4.30 -15.39 7.52
N PRO A 77 4.10 -16.60 6.98
CA PRO A 77 3.98 -16.79 5.53
C PRO A 77 2.63 -16.31 4.96
N TYR A 78 1.69 -15.90 5.80
CA TYR A 78 0.33 -15.51 5.37
C TYR A 78 0.19 -14.02 5.08
N LEU A 79 1.10 -13.19 5.57
CA LEU A 79 1.10 -11.76 5.31
C LEU A 79 2.13 -11.40 4.24
N PRO A 80 1.78 -10.51 3.30
CA PRO A 80 2.77 -10.00 2.36
C PRO A 80 3.81 -9.16 3.09
N PHE A 81 5.07 -9.24 2.64
CA PHE A 81 6.14 -8.40 3.10
C PHE A 81 6.75 -7.65 1.91
N GLY A 82 6.82 -6.34 2.00
CA GLY A 82 7.37 -5.47 0.96
C GLY A 82 7.13 -4.01 1.29
N GLY A 83 7.92 -3.15 0.66
CA GLY A 83 7.83 -1.69 0.81
C GLY A 83 6.81 -1.07 -0.14
N ALA A 84 6.66 0.25 -0.01
CA ALA A 84 5.85 1.08 -0.89
C ALA A 84 6.60 2.37 -1.23
N GLY A 85 6.54 2.82 -2.48
CA GLY A 85 7.27 4.01 -2.93
C GLY A 85 8.78 3.84 -2.79
N GLU A 86 9.43 4.69 -2.01
CA GLU A 86 10.89 4.67 -1.83
C GLU A 86 11.40 3.47 -1.03
N SER A 87 10.58 2.85 -0.18
CA SER A 87 10.96 1.67 0.58
C SER A 87 10.88 0.36 -0.19
N GLY A 88 10.35 0.36 -1.43
CA GLY A 88 10.34 -0.80 -2.30
C GLY A 88 9.16 -0.87 -3.25
N MET A 89 9.21 -1.89 -4.11
CA MET A 89 8.18 -2.21 -5.10
C MET A 89 7.84 -3.70 -5.00
N GLY A 90 6.54 -4.00 -4.97
CA GLY A 90 6.06 -5.37 -4.86
C GLY A 90 6.17 -5.94 -3.45
N SER A 91 5.81 -7.21 -3.32
CA SER A 91 5.84 -7.92 -2.04
C SER A 91 6.04 -9.41 -2.28
N TYR A 92 6.45 -10.13 -1.23
CA TYR A 92 6.59 -11.57 -1.24
C TYR A 92 6.00 -12.17 0.04
N HIS A 93 6.15 -13.43 0.28
CA HIS A 93 5.50 -14.32 1.22
C HIS A 93 4.12 -14.81 0.75
N GLY A 94 3.83 -16.07 1.07
CA GLY A 94 2.55 -16.72 0.83
C GLY A 94 2.02 -16.57 -0.60
N TRP A 95 0.81 -16.13 -0.71
CA TRP A 95 0.13 -15.90 -1.98
C TRP A 95 0.83 -14.87 -2.86
N GLN A 96 1.44 -13.84 -2.29
CA GLN A 96 2.14 -12.81 -3.08
C GLN A 96 3.36 -13.37 -3.80
N SER A 97 4.12 -14.27 -3.16
CA SER A 97 5.21 -14.98 -3.85
C SER A 97 4.68 -15.81 -5.01
N PHE A 98 3.60 -16.57 -4.80
CA PHE A 98 2.95 -17.33 -5.87
C PHE A 98 2.51 -16.42 -7.01
N ALA A 99 1.80 -15.32 -6.72
CA ALA A 99 1.32 -14.37 -7.71
C ALA A 99 2.46 -13.71 -8.50
N THR A 100 3.60 -13.41 -7.83
CA THR A 100 4.77 -12.79 -8.46
C THR A 100 5.44 -13.71 -9.47
N PHE A 101 5.50 -15.02 -9.19
CA PHE A 101 6.14 -16.01 -10.07
C PHE A 101 5.18 -16.72 -11.02
N THR A 102 3.90 -16.33 -11.05
CA THR A 102 2.89 -16.88 -11.94
C THR A 102 2.31 -15.82 -12.85
N HIS A 103 1.76 -16.26 -13.97
CA HIS A 103 1.04 -15.39 -14.88
C HIS A 103 -0.47 -15.61 -14.78
N GLN A 104 -1.20 -14.55 -14.50
CA GLN A 104 -2.67 -14.58 -14.55
C GLN A 104 -3.14 -14.46 -15.99
N LYS A 105 -3.74 -15.54 -16.51
CA LYS A 105 -4.28 -15.58 -17.86
C LYS A 105 -5.76 -15.24 -17.83
N SER A 106 -6.13 -14.14 -18.48
CA SER A 106 -7.52 -13.77 -18.67
C SER A 106 -8.12 -14.55 -19.86
N LEU A 107 -9.27 -15.18 -19.64
CA LEU A 107 -10.01 -15.86 -20.68
C LEU A 107 -11.45 -15.35 -20.67
N LEU A 108 -11.88 -14.79 -21.79
CA LEU A 108 -13.28 -14.44 -22.02
C LEU A 108 -13.89 -15.45 -23.00
N GLU A 109 -14.84 -16.23 -22.54
CA GLU A 109 -15.59 -17.16 -23.39
C GLU A 109 -16.89 -16.49 -23.86
N GLN A 110 -17.09 -16.47 -25.17
CA GLN A 110 -18.33 -16.02 -25.78
C GLN A 110 -19.13 -17.23 -26.32
N SER A 111 -20.42 -17.20 -26.15
CA SER A 111 -21.30 -18.19 -26.77
C SER A 111 -21.16 -18.20 -28.29
N ALA A 112 -20.95 -19.37 -28.88
CA ALA A 112 -20.96 -19.54 -30.34
C ALA A 112 -22.36 -19.40 -30.98
N ARG A 113 -23.42 -19.41 -30.15
CA ARG A 113 -24.83 -19.34 -30.62
C ARG A 113 -25.42 -17.94 -30.53
N ILE A 114 -24.86 -17.07 -29.73
CA ILE A 114 -25.36 -15.70 -29.47
C ILE A 114 -24.25 -14.73 -29.74
N ASP A 115 -24.45 -13.87 -30.72
CA ASP A 115 -23.57 -12.75 -30.98
C ASP A 115 -24.36 -11.43 -30.86
N LEU A 116 -23.66 -10.40 -30.36
CA LEU A 116 -24.28 -9.09 -30.15
C LEU A 116 -23.92 -8.14 -31.30
N PRO A 117 -24.84 -7.79 -32.18
CA PRO A 117 -24.56 -6.92 -33.34
C PRO A 117 -23.99 -5.57 -32.99
N ILE A 118 -24.18 -5.11 -31.74
CA ILE A 118 -23.63 -3.86 -31.20
C ILE A 118 -22.10 -3.81 -31.25
N ARG A 119 -21.42 -4.95 -31.35
CA ARG A 119 -19.95 -5.07 -31.40
C ARG A 119 -19.38 -4.72 -32.78
N TYR A 120 -20.21 -4.71 -33.80
CA TYR A 120 -19.79 -4.56 -35.20
C TYR A 120 -20.21 -3.23 -35.81
N ARG A 121 -19.45 -2.77 -36.78
CA ARG A 121 -19.78 -1.61 -37.61
C ARG A 121 -20.82 -1.99 -38.66
N PRO A 122 -21.66 -1.03 -39.13
CA PRO A 122 -21.64 0.40 -38.81
C PRO A 122 -22.37 0.73 -37.50
N TYR A 123 -21.83 1.65 -36.71
CA TYR A 123 -22.47 2.09 -35.48
C TYR A 123 -23.57 3.12 -35.78
N THR A 124 -24.82 2.74 -35.59
CA THR A 124 -25.95 3.66 -35.71
C THR A 124 -26.02 4.62 -34.52
N LYS A 125 -26.83 5.69 -34.64
CA LYS A 125 -27.07 6.60 -33.51
C LYS A 125 -27.66 5.89 -32.29
N ALA A 126 -28.51 4.85 -32.52
CA ALA A 126 -29.08 4.03 -31.44
C ALA A 126 -28.01 3.19 -30.74
N THR A 127 -27.09 2.55 -31.50
CA THR A 127 -25.96 1.78 -30.97
C THR A 127 -25.05 2.65 -30.12
N ARG A 128 -24.74 3.86 -30.58
CA ARG A 128 -23.92 4.81 -29.82
C ARG A 128 -24.56 5.24 -28.52
N ARG A 129 -25.88 5.49 -28.51
CA ARG A 129 -26.60 5.83 -27.27
C ARG A 129 -26.59 4.68 -26.27
N LEU A 130 -26.79 3.45 -26.75
CA LEU A 130 -26.77 2.26 -25.90
C LEU A 130 -25.37 2.02 -25.30
N LEU A 131 -24.32 2.10 -26.10
CA LEU A 131 -22.93 2.00 -25.62
C LEU A 131 -22.62 3.06 -24.56
N LYS A 132 -23.00 4.30 -24.82
CA LYS A 132 -22.82 5.39 -23.87
C LYS A 132 -23.48 5.09 -22.53
N LEU A 133 -24.72 4.60 -22.56
CA LEU A 133 -25.48 4.27 -21.36
C LEU A 133 -24.88 3.10 -20.55
N ILE A 134 -24.25 2.13 -21.23
CA ILE A 134 -23.55 1.00 -20.59
C ILE A 134 -22.24 1.50 -19.94
N PHE A 135 -21.43 2.27 -20.65
CA PHE A 135 -20.09 2.66 -20.18
C PHE A 135 -20.08 3.86 -19.22
N GLU A 136 -21.15 4.68 -19.19
CA GLU A 136 -21.27 5.76 -18.20
C GLU A 136 -21.78 5.26 -16.83
N ARG A 137 -22.19 3.99 -16.71
CA ARG A 137 -22.65 3.38 -15.45
C ARG A 137 -21.64 2.39 -14.85
N LEU A 138 -20.48 2.17 -15.49
CA LEU A 138 -19.34 1.42 -14.98
C LEU A 138 -18.28 2.36 -14.39
#